data_659fcc4572bb53e898eb694ef3b7267e
#
_entry.id   659fcc4572bb53e898eb694ef3b7267e
#
_cell.length_a   1.000
_cell.length_b   1.000
_cell.length_c   1.000
_cell.angle_alpha   90.00
_cell.angle_beta   90.00
_cell.angle_gamma   90.00
#
_symmetry.space_group_name_H-M   'P 1'
#
loop_
_entity.id
_entity.type
_entity.pdbx_description
1 polymer ?
#
loop_
_entity_poly.entity_id
_entity_poly.type
_entity_poly.pdbx_seq_one_letter_code
_entity_poly.pdbx_strand_id
1 'polypeptide(L)'
;MVMKFRFFMLLITFVMLTACGGSDDSSSDEIIPVIPSIIVDKTSISFDDTMVSKSSSTISILVESKNVTSALKIDCPEGFEISFDNLNFENSLTIEANQSKTVHVRFSPTKIQSYTGSINIQNDQAQDVKINLSGDGVQLKFNYKTFSKKRLAWGSGYSQAASQNFDLHSDNSNIEAIKMYIRLECPAGGCDPWDRFANILVKNQSNNQLYEIARHITPYGVGNSQLSRGLEVDVTDFKSILTGNVELKIYAETWVASGWVISLEFDYLSGTPDYKYYQVTPVIQFNRNSLSGVPYGGENGNTQLDQVKFDLKKSITFGPNIKSAHFRTIISGWGHATPADSDGRACAEWCYRTHKIKINNVNKFSHYMGPIGCGSNPISNQAGNWIPDRAGWCPGMVVPVRIDKFDSDVSNSTLNFEYYFHPLH
;
A
#
# COMPACT_ATOMS: atom_id res chain seq x y z
N MET A 1 21.24 38.31 2.47
CA MET A 1 22.04 38.18 1.24
C MET A 1 21.26 38.82 0.12
N VAL A 2 21.73 39.92 -0.39
CA VAL A 2 21.00 40.90 -1.24
C VAL A 2 21.01 40.41 -2.68
N MET A 3 19.85 40.23 -3.27
CA MET A 3 19.69 39.83 -4.68
C MET A 3 19.54 41.08 -5.54
N LYS A 4 20.53 41.35 -6.40
CA LYS A 4 20.55 42.50 -7.33
C LYS A 4 19.71 42.17 -8.58
N PHE A 5 18.65 42.93 -8.78
CA PHE A 5 17.92 43.03 -10.04
C PHE A 5 18.74 43.79 -11.06
N ARG A 6 18.99 43.24 -12.24
CA ARG A 6 19.52 43.97 -13.41
C ARG A 6 18.38 44.21 -14.39
N PHE A 7 18.03 45.48 -14.47
CA PHE A 7 17.14 46.01 -15.52
C PHE A 7 17.94 46.13 -16.82
N PHE A 8 17.45 45.49 -17.89
CA PHE A 8 18.00 45.68 -19.25
C PHE A 8 17.06 46.58 -20.02
N MET A 9 17.50 47.83 -20.26
CA MET A 9 16.75 48.86 -20.98
C MET A 9 17.15 48.75 -22.46
N LEU A 10 16.19 48.31 -23.30
CA LEU A 10 16.38 48.27 -24.76
C LEU A 10 15.98 49.59 -25.35
N LEU A 11 16.99 50.30 -25.90
CA LEU A 11 16.81 51.59 -26.56
C LEU A 11 16.41 51.36 -28.02
N ILE A 12 15.16 51.71 -28.38
CA ILE A 12 14.69 51.69 -29.77
C ILE A 12 14.95 53.04 -30.38
N THR A 13 15.89 53.08 -31.31
CA THR A 13 16.16 54.26 -32.13
C THR A 13 15.18 54.35 -33.29
N PHE A 14 14.40 55.43 -33.29
CA PHE A 14 13.46 55.75 -34.36
C PHE A 14 14.20 56.53 -35.44
N VAL A 15 14.34 55.99 -36.63
CA VAL A 15 14.86 56.73 -37.80
C VAL A 15 13.66 57.21 -38.63
N MET A 16 13.44 58.54 -38.64
CA MET A 16 12.49 59.14 -39.57
C MET A 16 13.20 59.43 -40.91
N LEU A 17 12.70 58.84 -41.96
CA LEU A 17 13.02 59.22 -43.33
C LEU A 17 11.81 59.96 -43.91
N THR A 18 12.00 61.28 -44.12
CA THR A 18 11.12 62.12 -44.90
C THR A 18 11.49 61.99 -46.39
N ALA A 19 10.55 61.47 -47.21
CA ALA A 19 10.64 61.61 -48.66
C ALA A 19 9.33 62.17 -49.17
N CYS A 20 9.43 63.27 -49.89
CA CYS A 20 8.35 64.02 -50.47
C CYS A 20 8.15 63.58 -51.93
N GLY A 21 6.88 63.53 -52.39
CA GLY A 21 6.50 63.88 -53.74
C GLY A 21 6.13 62.69 -54.68
N GLY A 22 4.90 62.76 -55.18
CA GLY A 22 4.47 62.05 -56.37
C GLY A 22 3.06 61.50 -56.25
N SER A 23 2.07 62.28 -56.64
CA SER A 23 0.70 61.81 -56.90
C SER A 23 0.67 60.97 -58.16
N ASP A 24 0.28 59.68 -57.99
CA ASP A 24 -0.43 58.94 -59.06
C ASP A 24 -1.48 58.06 -58.39
N ASP A 25 -2.71 58.34 -58.73
CA ASP A 25 -3.94 57.69 -58.33
C ASP A 25 -4.03 56.37 -59.10
N SER A 26 -3.57 55.29 -58.48
CA SER A 26 -3.96 53.91 -58.83
C SER A 26 -4.23 53.15 -57.53
N SER A 27 -5.50 53.02 -57.17
CA SER A 27 -5.96 52.14 -56.13
C SER A 27 -5.63 50.69 -56.49
N SER A 28 -4.41 50.27 -56.19
CA SER A 28 -4.12 48.87 -56.02
C SER A 28 -4.62 48.49 -54.61
N ASP A 29 -5.72 47.81 -54.52
CA ASP A 29 -6.10 47.09 -53.32
C ASP A 29 -4.91 46.18 -52.98
N GLU A 30 -4.09 46.59 -52.01
CA GLU A 30 -3.03 45.80 -51.45
C GLU A 30 -3.75 44.65 -50.71
N ILE A 31 -3.84 43.48 -51.38
CA ILE A 31 -4.37 42.27 -50.77
C ILE A 31 -3.43 41.90 -49.64
N ILE A 32 -3.73 42.38 -48.41
CA ILE A 32 -3.02 41.98 -47.20
C ILE A 32 -3.23 40.44 -47.11
N PRO A 33 -2.16 39.63 -47.19
CA PRO A 33 -2.28 38.19 -47.12
C PRO A 33 -2.94 37.80 -45.81
N VAL A 34 -4.08 37.15 -45.91
CA VAL A 34 -4.80 36.67 -44.75
C VAL A 34 -4.09 35.43 -44.22
N ILE A 35 -3.32 35.60 -43.15
CA ILE A 35 -2.47 34.56 -42.57
C ILE A 35 -3.32 33.66 -41.66
N PRO A 36 -3.40 32.33 -41.93
CA PRO A 36 -4.02 31.39 -41.04
C PRO A 36 -3.31 31.36 -39.70
N SER A 37 -4.05 31.33 -38.60
CA SER A 37 -3.45 31.34 -37.26
C SER A 37 -4.28 30.60 -36.22
N ILE A 38 -3.60 30.03 -35.25
CA ILE A 38 -4.13 29.48 -34.00
C ILE A 38 -3.66 30.37 -32.87
N ILE A 39 -4.59 30.81 -32.03
CA ILE A 39 -4.33 31.72 -30.91
C ILE A 39 -4.78 31.01 -29.62
N VAL A 40 -3.95 31.05 -28.61
CA VAL A 40 -4.24 30.54 -27.26
C VAL A 40 -3.91 31.61 -26.21
N ASP A 41 -4.66 31.63 -25.13
CA ASP A 41 -4.44 32.53 -23.99
C ASP A 41 -3.37 32.06 -23.00
N LYS A 42 -2.96 30.78 -23.10
CA LYS A 42 -1.92 30.19 -22.25
C LYS A 42 -0.99 29.30 -23.07
N THR A 43 0.29 29.32 -22.73
CA THR A 43 1.34 28.49 -23.37
C THR A 43 1.87 27.40 -22.42
N SER A 44 1.50 27.44 -21.13
CA SER A 44 1.83 26.44 -20.15
C SER A 44 0.81 26.37 -19.02
N ILE A 45 0.62 25.20 -18.45
CA ILE A 45 -0.21 24.93 -17.29
C ILE A 45 0.55 23.98 -16.36
N SER A 46 0.62 24.34 -15.08
CA SER A 46 1.12 23.47 -14.01
C SER A 46 -0.01 23.15 -13.07
N PHE A 47 -0.20 21.86 -12.79
CA PHE A 47 -1.19 21.38 -11.83
C PHE A 47 -0.52 21.09 -10.50
N ASP A 48 -1.25 21.30 -9.42
CA ASP A 48 -0.84 20.89 -8.09
C ASP A 48 -0.75 19.35 -8.00
N ASP A 49 0.01 18.87 -7.01
CA ASP A 49 0.10 17.45 -6.66
C ASP A 49 -1.29 16.84 -6.60
N THR A 50 -1.52 15.84 -7.44
CA THR A 50 -2.83 15.20 -7.54
C THR A 50 -2.71 13.71 -7.20
N MET A 51 -3.61 13.26 -6.33
CA MET A 51 -3.64 11.87 -5.90
C MET A 51 -3.92 10.95 -7.08
N VAL A 52 -3.16 9.87 -7.20
CA VAL A 52 -3.42 8.79 -8.17
C VAL A 52 -4.88 8.32 -8.08
N SER A 53 -5.50 8.11 -9.23
CA SER A 53 -6.93 7.76 -9.39
C SER A 53 -7.92 8.85 -8.97
N LYS A 54 -7.45 10.09 -8.82
CA LYS A 54 -8.28 11.30 -8.69
C LYS A 54 -7.93 12.26 -9.81
N SER A 55 -8.79 13.24 -10.05
CA SER A 55 -8.52 14.32 -10.99
C SER A 55 -8.38 15.63 -10.25
N SER A 56 -7.52 16.52 -10.76
CA SER A 56 -7.37 17.89 -10.28
C SER A 56 -8.62 18.72 -10.54
N SER A 57 -8.67 19.91 -9.95
CA SER A 57 -9.54 20.97 -10.45
C SER A 57 -9.18 21.30 -11.91
N THR A 58 -10.16 21.79 -12.67
CA THR A 58 -9.96 22.15 -14.09
C THR A 58 -9.36 23.53 -14.25
N ILE A 59 -8.53 23.68 -15.28
CA ILE A 59 -8.00 24.97 -15.74
C ILE A 59 -8.52 25.19 -17.16
N SER A 60 -9.11 26.35 -17.40
CA SER A 60 -9.65 26.69 -18.72
C SER A 60 -8.63 27.41 -19.58
N ILE A 61 -8.60 27.09 -20.87
CA ILE A 61 -7.85 27.79 -21.91
C ILE A 61 -8.82 28.22 -23.01
N LEU A 62 -8.53 29.35 -23.62
CA LEU A 62 -9.22 29.82 -24.81
C LEU A 62 -8.40 29.41 -26.04
N VAL A 63 -9.04 28.72 -26.98
CA VAL A 63 -8.45 28.35 -28.26
C VAL A 63 -9.28 28.98 -29.38
N GLU A 64 -8.65 29.77 -30.21
CA GLU A 64 -9.26 30.47 -31.31
C GLU A 64 -8.52 30.16 -32.63
N SER A 65 -9.25 29.95 -33.73
CA SER A 65 -8.66 29.85 -35.05
C SER A 65 -9.15 30.98 -35.94
N LYS A 66 -8.26 31.52 -36.78
CA LYS A 66 -8.56 32.56 -37.77
C LYS A 66 -8.01 32.18 -39.11
N ASN A 67 -8.81 32.48 -40.16
CA ASN A 67 -8.42 32.34 -41.55
C ASN A 67 -8.04 30.91 -41.97
N VAL A 68 -8.63 29.92 -41.33
CA VAL A 68 -8.45 28.48 -41.64
C VAL A 68 -9.72 27.96 -42.32
N THR A 69 -9.62 26.95 -43.17
CA THR A 69 -10.73 26.33 -43.87
C THR A 69 -11.03 24.91 -43.37
N SER A 70 -10.16 24.34 -42.57
CA SER A 70 -10.31 23.03 -41.93
C SER A 70 -10.39 23.16 -40.42
N ALA A 71 -10.94 22.14 -39.76
CA ALA A 71 -11.07 22.08 -38.32
C ALA A 71 -9.67 21.94 -37.61
N LEU A 72 -9.58 22.39 -36.37
CA LEU A 72 -8.44 22.17 -35.51
C LEU A 72 -8.59 20.83 -34.80
N LYS A 73 -7.52 20.04 -34.77
CA LYS A 73 -7.39 18.87 -33.91
C LYS A 73 -6.60 19.25 -32.68
N ILE A 74 -7.11 18.85 -31.50
CA ILE A 74 -6.48 19.06 -30.20
C ILE A 74 -6.22 17.69 -29.57
N ASP A 75 -4.97 17.34 -29.34
CA ASP A 75 -4.56 16.10 -28.69
C ASP A 75 -3.90 16.40 -27.34
N CYS A 76 -4.31 15.64 -26.32
CA CYS A 76 -3.82 15.78 -24.95
C CYS A 76 -2.85 14.63 -24.60
N PRO A 77 -1.75 14.90 -23.87
CA PRO A 77 -0.79 13.85 -23.48
C PRO A 77 -1.33 12.96 -22.36
N GLU A 78 -0.70 11.80 -22.17
CA GLU A 78 -1.01 10.86 -21.07
C GLU A 78 -1.03 11.55 -19.70
N GLY A 79 -2.03 11.21 -18.88
CA GLY A 79 -2.22 11.78 -17.55
C GLY A 79 -3.03 13.07 -17.53
N PHE A 80 -3.36 13.64 -18.69
CA PHE A 80 -4.19 14.83 -18.81
C PHE A 80 -5.39 14.57 -19.71
N GLU A 81 -6.47 15.29 -19.47
CA GLU A 81 -7.72 15.16 -20.21
C GLU A 81 -8.33 16.52 -20.49
N ILE A 82 -9.07 16.63 -21.59
CA ILE A 82 -9.67 17.88 -22.09
C ILE A 82 -11.16 17.74 -22.30
N SER A 83 -11.91 18.84 -22.15
CA SER A 83 -13.37 18.86 -22.29
C SER A 83 -13.86 20.23 -22.78
N PHE A 84 -14.99 20.27 -23.53
CA PHE A 84 -15.69 21.51 -23.84
C PHE A 84 -16.75 21.88 -22.78
N ASP A 85 -17.35 20.90 -22.14
CA ASP A 85 -18.49 21.08 -21.21
C ASP A 85 -18.10 20.96 -19.72
N ASN A 86 -16.84 20.70 -19.44
CA ASN A 86 -16.31 20.43 -18.09
C ASN A 86 -16.95 19.23 -17.37
N LEU A 87 -17.58 18.33 -18.13
CA LEU A 87 -18.24 17.11 -17.63
C LEU A 87 -17.67 15.87 -18.31
N ASN A 88 -17.64 15.89 -19.66
CA ASN A 88 -17.16 14.78 -20.47
C ASN A 88 -15.72 15.06 -20.91
N PHE A 89 -14.76 14.32 -20.34
CA PHE A 89 -13.34 14.50 -20.61
C PHE A 89 -12.82 13.40 -21.54
N GLU A 90 -12.01 13.83 -22.52
CA GLU A 90 -11.44 13.00 -23.59
C GLU A 90 -9.96 13.32 -23.78
N ASN A 91 -9.25 12.50 -24.56
CA ASN A 91 -7.86 12.75 -24.91
C ASN A 91 -7.69 13.57 -26.20
N SER A 92 -8.75 13.75 -26.97
CA SER A 92 -8.73 14.50 -28.22
C SER A 92 -10.06 15.23 -28.44
N LEU A 93 -9.98 16.48 -28.93
CA LEU A 93 -11.16 17.28 -29.32
C LEU A 93 -10.95 17.89 -30.68
N THR A 94 -12.06 18.33 -31.31
CA THR A 94 -12.04 19.03 -32.60
C THR A 94 -12.79 20.34 -32.49
N ILE A 95 -12.19 21.45 -32.97
CA ILE A 95 -12.83 22.77 -33.08
C ILE A 95 -13.02 23.09 -34.57
N GLU A 96 -14.25 23.43 -34.97
CA GLU A 96 -14.54 23.85 -36.35
C GLU A 96 -13.76 25.08 -36.74
N ALA A 97 -13.55 25.25 -38.06
CA ALA A 97 -12.80 26.35 -38.64
C ALA A 97 -13.34 27.72 -38.21
N ASN A 98 -12.46 28.65 -37.91
CA ASN A 98 -12.74 30.05 -37.52
C ASN A 98 -13.67 30.19 -36.31
N GLN A 99 -13.58 29.23 -35.36
CA GLN A 99 -14.29 29.29 -34.08
C GLN A 99 -13.34 29.57 -32.91
N SER A 100 -13.94 30.08 -31.85
CA SER A 100 -13.32 30.24 -30.54
C SER A 100 -14.05 29.35 -29.56
N LYS A 101 -13.30 28.52 -28.79
CA LYS A 101 -13.83 27.61 -27.79
C LYS A 101 -13.01 27.65 -26.51
N THR A 102 -13.70 27.57 -25.38
CA THR A 102 -13.06 27.29 -24.11
C THR A 102 -12.84 25.78 -24.00
N VAL A 103 -11.61 25.38 -23.74
CA VAL A 103 -11.21 24.02 -23.45
C VAL A 103 -10.84 23.91 -21.97
N HIS A 104 -11.51 23.03 -21.27
CA HIS A 104 -11.21 22.71 -19.87
C HIS A 104 -10.18 21.60 -19.83
N VAL A 105 -9.11 21.78 -19.08
CA VAL A 105 -8.00 20.84 -18.93
C VAL A 105 -7.95 20.37 -17.48
N ARG A 106 -7.83 19.08 -17.25
CA ARG A 106 -7.58 18.52 -15.92
C ARG A 106 -6.40 17.54 -15.94
N PHE A 107 -5.75 17.39 -14.80
CA PHE A 107 -4.73 16.38 -14.58
C PHE A 107 -5.36 15.17 -13.90
N SER A 108 -5.13 13.96 -14.44
CA SER A 108 -5.73 12.69 -14.00
C SER A 108 -4.68 11.59 -13.94
N PRO A 109 -3.77 11.64 -12.94
CA PRO A 109 -2.65 10.71 -12.85
C PRO A 109 -3.10 9.27 -12.56
N THR A 110 -2.49 8.31 -13.26
CA THR A 110 -2.71 6.87 -13.06
C THR A 110 -1.57 6.20 -12.29
N LYS A 111 -0.42 6.89 -12.14
CA LYS A 111 0.78 6.39 -11.46
C LYS A 111 1.41 7.46 -10.59
N ILE A 112 2.20 7.03 -9.60
CA ILE A 112 3.01 7.92 -8.76
C ILE A 112 4.26 8.28 -9.55
N GLN A 113 4.22 9.40 -10.24
CA GLN A 113 5.33 9.94 -11.04
C GLN A 113 5.04 11.38 -11.44
N SER A 114 6.07 12.09 -11.90
CA SER A 114 5.91 13.36 -12.60
C SER A 114 5.41 13.13 -14.01
N TYR A 115 4.41 13.88 -14.40
CA TYR A 115 3.84 13.91 -15.76
C TYR A 115 4.22 15.23 -16.41
N THR A 116 4.76 15.17 -17.61
CA THR A 116 5.05 16.31 -18.45
C THR A 116 4.66 15.99 -19.90
N GLY A 117 4.17 16.98 -20.60
CA GLY A 117 3.77 16.81 -21.99
C GLY A 117 3.23 18.12 -22.57
N SER A 118 2.61 18.06 -23.73
CA SER A 118 1.99 19.23 -24.34
C SER A 118 0.64 18.88 -24.96
N ILE A 119 -0.33 19.74 -24.79
CA ILE A 119 -1.49 19.75 -25.68
C ILE A 119 -0.97 20.21 -27.05
N ASN A 120 -1.20 19.42 -28.08
CA ASN A 120 -0.87 19.77 -29.45
C ASN A 120 -2.16 20.21 -30.16
N ILE A 121 -2.14 21.43 -30.71
CA ILE A 121 -3.25 22.00 -31.49
C ILE A 121 -2.76 22.14 -32.91
N GLN A 122 -3.38 21.42 -33.86
CA GLN A 122 -2.92 21.27 -35.22
C GLN A 122 -3.99 21.64 -36.22
N ASN A 123 -3.54 22.21 -37.34
CA ASN A 123 -4.35 22.54 -38.49
C ASN A 123 -3.47 22.54 -39.75
N ASP A 124 -4.01 22.11 -40.91
CA ASP A 124 -3.25 21.95 -42.16
C ASP A 124 -2.72 23.27 -42.76
N GLN A 125 -3.21 24.42 -42.27
CA GLN A 125 -2.92 25.74 -42.85
C GLN A 125 -2.23 26.67 -41.91
N ALA A 126 -2.37 26.48 -40.58
CA ALA A 126 -1.78 27.32 -39.55
C ALA A 126 -0.62 26.61 -38.89
N GLN A 127 0.30 27.38 -38.31
CA GLN A 127 1.37 26.83 -37.52
C GLN A 127 0.81 26.12 -36.28
N ASP A 128 1.32 24.91 -35.98
CA ASP A 128 0.96 24.14 -34.80
C ASP A 128 1.27 24.91 -33.51
N VAL A 129 0.35 24.81 -32.55
CA VAL A 129 0.52 25.44 -31.23
C VAL A 129 0.63 24.34 -30.15
N LYS A 130 1.54 24.53 -29.22
CA LYS A 130 1.75 23.66 -28.08
C LYS A 130 1.53 24.39 -26.77
N ILE A 131 0.81 23.72 -25.85
CA ILE A 131 0.63 24.22 -24.49
C ILE A 131 1.26 23.19 -23.57
N ASN A 132 2.34 23.57 -22.88
CA ASN A 132 3.09 22.68 -22.01
C ASN A 132 2.29 22.38 -20.73
N LEU A 133 2.23 21.12 -20.35
CA LEU A 133 1.56 20.65 -19.15
C LEU A 133 2.55 20.01 -18.19
N SER A 134 2.34 20.18 -16.89
CA SER A 134 3.07 19.48 -15.83
C SER A 134 2.17 19.22 -14.63
N GLY A 135 2.44 18.13 -13.90
CA GLY A 135 1.79 17.78 -12.64
C GLY A 135 2.42 16.53 -12.03
N ASP A 136 2.37 16.37 -10.71
CA ASP A 136 2.88 15.22 -10.00
C ASP A 136 1.73 14.34 -9.50
N GLY A 137 1.73 13.06 -9.94
CA GLY A 137 0.88 12.02 -9.39
C GLY A 137 1.45 11.55 -8.06
N VAL A 138 0.72 11.76 -6.96
CA VAL A 138 1.17 11.47 -5.60
C VAL A 138 0.31 10.43 -4.91
N GLN A 139 0.90 9.69 -3.95
CA GLN A 139 0.17 8.84 -3.04
C GLN A 139 -0.06 9.57 -1.71
N LEU A 140 -1.31 9.74 -1.31
CA LEU A 140 -1.60 10.24 0.03
C LEU A 140 -1.39 9.12 1.05
N LYS A 141 -0.83 9.51 2.18
CA LYS A 141 -0.60 8.66 3.33
C LYS A 141 -1.34 9.22 4.55
N PHE A 142 -2.24 8.41 5.11
CA PHE A 142 -2.93 8.73 6.36
C PHE A 142 -2.33 7.89 7.48
N ASN A 143 -1.72 8.54 8.47
CA ASN A 143 -1.07 7.87 9.60
C ASN A 143 -1.97 7.90 10.83
N TYR A 144 -2.18 6.73 11.44
CA TYR A 144 -2.97 6.53 12.66
C TYR A 144 -2.09 5.91 13.74
N LYS A 145 -1.81 6.69 14.77
CA LYS A 145 -1.12 6.20 15.98
C LYS A 145 -2.17 5.60 16.92
N THR A 146 -1.96 4.35 17.31
CA THR A 146 -2.87 3.62 18.18
C THR A 146 -2.24 3.42 19.56
N PHE A 147 -1.78 2.22 19.93
CA PHE A 147 -1.09 2.07 21.21
C PHE A 147 0.16 2.96 21.25
N SER A 148 0.28 3.75 22.31
CA SER A 148 1.44 4.60 22.56
C SER A 148 2.10 4.17 23.87
N LYS A 149 3.30 3.60 23.78
CA LYS A 149 4.13 3.16 24.92
C LYS A 149 3.36 2.28 25.94
N LYS A 150 2.54 1.36 25.43
CA LYS A 150 1.79 0.43 26.28
C LYS A 150 2.69 -0.67 26.80
N ARG A 151 2.82 -0.76 28.12
CA ARG A 151 3.61 -1.81 28.76
C ARG A 151 2.83 -3.12 28.83
N LEU A 152 3.42 -4.20 28.36
CA LEU A 152 2.99 -5.58 28.55
C LEU A 152 4.05 -6.30 29.41
N ALA A 153 3.62 -6.92 30.51
CA ALA A 153 4.53 -7.57 31.44
C ALA A 153 3.76 -8.61 32.27
N TRP A 154 4.50 -9.38 33.07
CA TRP A 154 3.94 -10.38 33.98
C TRP A 154 4.12 -9.95 35.43
N GLY A 155 3.21 -10.40 36.31
CA GLY A 155 3.25 -10.14 37.72
C GLY A 155 2.20 -9.16 38.21
N SER A 156 2.25 -8.83 39.52
CA SER A 156 1.24 -7.98 40.15
C SER A 156 1.16 -6.59 39.49
N GLY A 157 -0.04 -6.21 39.07
CA GLY A 157 -0.30 -4.92 38.45
C GLY A 157 0.01 -4.85 36.93
N TYR A 158 0.48 -5.92 36.33
CA TYR A 158 0.77 -5.99 34.89
C TYR A 158 -0.14 -6.98 34.15
N SER A 159 -0.18 -6.86 32.83
CA SER A 159 -0.88 -7.78 31.94
C SER A 159 -0.02 -8.06 30.72
N GLN A 160 -0.07 -9.30 30.23
CA GLN A 160 0.53 -9.72 28.97
C GLN A 160 -0.26 -9.20 27.74
N ALA A 161 -1.43 -8.65 27.94
CA ALA A 161 -2.28 -8.15 26.87
C ALA A 161 -2.88 -6.78 27.20
N ALA A 162 -3.21 -6.03 26.14
CA ALA A 162 -4.03 -4.82 26.22
C ALA A 162 -4.97 -4.74 25.04
N SER A 163 -6.22 -4.34 25.30
CA SER A 163 -7.22 -4.07 24.25
C SER A 163 -7.69 -2.63 24.39
N GLN A 164 -7.94 -1.97 23.25
CA GLN A 164 -8.46 -0.61 23.20
C GLN A 164 -9.10 -0.33 21.85
N ASN A 165 -10.12 0.55 21.84
CA ASN A 165 -10.73 1.04 20.62
C ASN A 165 -9.94 2.22 20.05
N PHE A 166 -9.84 2.25 18.71
CA PHE A 166 -9.18 3.31 17.96
C PHE A 166 -9.99 3.67 16.72
N ASP A 167 -10.01 4.95 16.39
CA ASP A 167 -10.60 5.43 15.14
C ASP A 167 -9.53 5.38 14.05
N LEU A 168 -9.69 4.48 13.11
CA LEU A 168 -8.84 4.31 11.92
C LEU A 168 -9.50 4.96 10.71
N HIS A 169 -8.90 4.81 9.53
CA HIS A 169 -9.44 5.37 8.30
C HIS A 169 -10.85 4.81 8.03
N SER A 170 -11.82 5.71 7.78
CA SER A 170 -13.24 5.32 7.69
C SER A 170 -13.70 4.93 6.29
N ASP A 171 -12.97 5.38 5.24
CA ASP A 171 -13.30 5.07 3.84
C ASP A 171 -12.11 4.43 3.13
N ASN A 172 -12.12 3.10 3.07
CA ASN A 172 -11.07 2.33 2.41
C ASN A 172 -11.28 2.12 0.90
N SER A 173 -12.25 2.81 0.28
CA SER A 173 -12.58 2.65 -1.16
C SER A 173 -11.44 3.02 -2.11
N ASN A 174 -10.57 3.93 -1.70
CA ASN A 174 -9.39 4.38 -2.45
C ASN A 174 -8.08 4.12 -1.69
N ILE A 175 -8.07 3.13 -0.81
CA ILE A 175 -6.87 2.69 -0.12
C ILE A 175 -6.31 1.46 -0.84
N GLU A 176 -5.11 1.60 -1.38
CA GLU A 176 -4.38 0.53 -2.05
C GLU A 176 -3.77 -0.43 -1.04
N ALA A 177 -3.10 0.10 -0.01
CA ALA A 177 -2.41 -0.71 0.99
C ALA A 177 -2.55 -0.15 2.40
N ILE A 178 -2.45 -1.06 3.40
CA ILE A 178 -2.37 -0.72 4.81
C ILE A 178 -1.10 -1.34 5.37
N LYS A 179 -0.18 -0.47 5.86
CA LYS A 179 1.07 -0.87 6.51
C LYS A 179 0.97 -0.63 8.00
N MET A 180 1.33 -1.62 8.79
CA MET A 180 1.37 -1.53 10.25
C MET A 180 2.83 -1.55 10.73
N TYR A 181 3.15 -0.74 11.73
CA TYR A 181 4.49 -0.63 12.31
C TYR A 181 4.43 -0.91 13.80
N ILE A 182 5.27 -1.86 14.25
CA ILE A 182 5.33 -2.32 15.64
C ILE A 182 6.66 -1.87 16.25
N ARG A 183 6.59 -0.87 17.12
CA ARG A 183 7.75 -0.39 17.88
C ARG A 183 7.82 -1.13 19.22
N LEU A 184 8.98 -1.71 19.51
CA LEU A 184 9.30 -2.37 20.78
C LEU A 184 10.38 -1.56 21.51
N GLU A 185 10.09 -1.17 22.73
CA GLU A 185 11.03 -0.44 23.61
C GLU A 185 11.17 -1.20 24.93
N CYS A 186 12.32 -1.04 25.57
CA CYS A 186 12.53 -1.56 26.92
C CYS A 186 11.98 -0.57 27.97
N PRO A 187 11.27 -1.03 28.99
CA PRO A 187 10.97 -0.20 30.15
C PRO A 187 12.25 0.12 30.94
N ALA A 188 12.16 1.05 31.91
CA ALA A 188 13.23 1.27 32.87
C ALA A 188 13.58 -0.05 33.56
N GLY A 189 14.85 -0.43 33.54
CA GLY A 189 15.34 -1.72 34.06
C GLY A 189 15.50 -2.82 33.02
N GLY A 190 15.27 -2.54 31.73
CA GLY A 190 15.51 -3.46 30.62
C GLY A 190 14.24 -4.15 30.10
N CYS A 191 14.35 -4.82 28.96
CA CYS A 191 13.32 -5.67 28.39
C CYS A 191 13.30 -7.07 29.03
N ASP A 192 12.30 -7.90 28.67
CA ASP A 192 12.36 -9.35 28.92
C ASP A 192 13.63 -9.93 28.26
N PRO A 193 14.45 -10.69 28.96
CA PRO A 193 15.70 -11.23 28.42
C PRO A 193 15.49 -12.32 27.35
N TRP A 194 14.28 -12.83 27.18
CA TRP A 194 13.98 -13.92 26.27
C TRP A 194 13.23 -13.43 25.03
N ASP A 195 13.36 -14.17 23.94
CA ASP A 195 12.49 -14.08 22.80
C ASP A 195 11.09 -14.61 23.15
N ARG A 196 10.07 -13.84 22.84
CA ARG A 196 8.69 -14.17 23.22
C ARG A 196 7.78 -14.13 22.01
N PHE A 197 6.84 -15.06 21.98
CA PHE A 197 5.70 -14.97 21.09
C PHE A 197 4.92 -13.68 21.37
N ALA A 198 4.61 -12.95 20.31
CA ALA A 198 3.78 -11.76 20.39
C ALA A 198 2.92 -11.60 19.13
N ASN A 199 1.72 -11.08 19.31
CA ASN A 199 0.85 -10.84 18.16
C ASN A 199 -0.03 -9.60 18.31
N ILE A 200 -0.57 -9.17 17.18
CA ILE A 200 -1.53 -8.10 17.06
C ILE A 200 -2.81 -8.69 16.48
N LEU A 201 -3.92 -8.36 17.12
CA LEU A 201 -5.25 -8.83 16.71
C LEU A 201 -6.18 -7.63 16.52
N VAL A 202 -7.13 -7.78 15.60
CA VAL A 202 -8.26 -6.89 15.40
C VAL A 202 -9.56 -7.63 15.64
N LYS A 203 -10.51 -6.99 16.31
CA LYS A 203 -11.83 -7.55 16.53
C LYS A 203 -12.74 -7.22 15.35
N ASN A 204 -13.24 -8.24 14.69
CA ASN A 204 -14.24 -8.07 13.65
C ASN A 204 -15.60 -7.75 14.29
N GLN A 205 -16.12 -6.55 14.00
CA GLN A 205 -17.38 -6.04 14.57
C GLN A 205 -18.61 -6.88 14.16
N SER A 206 -18.56 -7.56 13.01
CA SER A 206 -19.69 -8.32 12.50
C SER A 206 -19.93 -9.65 13.25
N ASN A 207 -18.89 -10.23 13.83
CA ASN A 207 -18.96 -11.55 14.48
C ASN A 207 -18.29 -11.61 15.86
N ASN A 208 -17.78 -10.47 16.37
CA ASN A 208 -17.09 -10.35 17.65
C ASN A 208 -15.84 -11.25 17.82
N GLN A 209 -15.29 -11.79 16.73
CA GLN A 209 -14.09 -12.63 16.77
C GLN A 209 -12.83 -11.76 16.61
N LEU A 210 -11.76 -12.20 17.27
CA LEU A 210 -10.43 -11.61 17.12
C LEU A 210 -9.70 -12.29 15.94
N TYR A 211 -9.15 -11.49 15.04
CA TYR A 211 -8.34 -11.94 13.91
C TYR A 211 -6.89 -11.55 14.14
N GLU A 212 -5.96 -12.50 14.05
CA GLU A 212 -4.53 -12.25 14.10
C GLU A 212 -4.09 -11.59 12.78
N ILE A 213 -3.69 -10.32 12.85
CA ILE A 213 -3.23 -9.56 11.68
C ILE A 213 -1.73 -9.58 11.51
N ALA A 214 -0.98 -9.80 12.61
CA ALA A 214 0.47 -9.96 12.60
C ALA A 214 0.94 -10.79 13.78
N ARG A 215 2.04 -11.49 13.58
CA ARG A 215 2.81 -12.18 14.62
C ARG A 215 4.27 -11.76 14.53
N HIS A 216 4.88 -11.53 15.65
CA HIS A 216 6.31 -11.30 15.74
C HIS A 216 6.89 -12.03 16.94
N ILE A 217 8.18 -12.28 16.91
CA ILE A 217 8.91 -12.79 18.06
C ILE A 217 9.75 -11.63 18.59
N THR A 218 9.68 -11.36 19.89
CA THR A 218 10.43 -10.26 20.49
C THR A 218 11.93 -10.54 20.42
N PRO A 219 12.79 -9.52 20.31
CA PRO A 219 14.23 -9.72 20.37
C PRO A 219 14.70 -9.96 21.83
N TYR A 220 15.77 -10.71 22.03
CA TYR A 220 16.34 -10.98 23.35
C TYR A 220 16.83 -9.70 24.05
N GLY A 221 16.13 -9.25 25.08
CA GLY A 221 16.58 -8.23 26.02
C GLY A 221 16.75 -6.81 25.48
N VAL A 222 16.39 -6.55 24.23
CA VAL A 222 16.56 -5.24 23.57
C VAL A 222 15.29 -4.80 22.84
N GLY A 223 15.16 -3.51 22.57
CA GLY A 223 14.11 -2.97 21.69
C GLY A 223 14.48 -3.08 20.21
N ASN A 224 13.65 -2.52 19.34
CA ASN A 224 13.86 -2.52 17.89
C ASN A 224 14.16 -1.12 17.32
N SER A 225 14.91 -0.31 18.06
CA SER A 225 15.25 1.07 17.68
C SER A 225 16.12 1.18 16.42
N GLN A 226 16.78 0.10 16.00
CA GLN A 226 17.52 0.01 14.74
C GLN A 226 16.62 0.18 13.51
N LEU A 227 15.34 -0.14 13.66
CA LEU A 227 14.32 0.10 12.65
C LEU A 227 13.65 1.44 12.91
N SER A 228 13.67 2.38 11.96
CA SER A 228 13.21 3.76 12.15
C SER A 228 11.78 3.88 12.69
N ARG A 229 10.88 2.98 12.27
CA ARG A 229 9.48 2.92 12.71
C ARG A 229 9.12 1.61 13.45
N GLY A 230 10.06 0.70 13.61
CA GLY A 230 9.84 -0.65 14.14
C GLY A 230 9.60 -1.68 13.03
N LEU A 231 9.00 -2.82 13.39
CA LEU A 231 8.70 -3.90 12.45
C LEU A 231 7.54 -3.50 11.54
N GLU A 232 7.75 -3.54 10.23
CA GLU A 232 6.71 -3.28 9.23
C GLU A 232 5.96 -4.56 8.86
N VAL A 233 4.64 -4.49 8.77
CA VAL A 233 3.76 -5.58 8.36
C VAL A 233 2.73 -5.07 7.37
N ASP A 234 2.58 -5.75 6.23
CA ASP A 234 1.44 -5.53 5.33
C ASP A 234 0.20 -6.21 5.91
N VAL A 235 -0.83 -5.41 6.19
CA VAL A 235 -2.11 -5.86 6.73
C VAL A 235 -3.28 -5.51 5.80
N THR A 236 -3.00 -5.28 4.52
CA THR A 236 -3.97 -4.89 3.49
C THR A 236 -5.10 -5.91 3.37
N ASP A 237 -4.82 -7.20 3.53
CA ASP A 237 -5.84 -8.27 3.50
C ASP A 237 -6.98 -8.06 4.52
N PHE A 238 -6.70 -7.32 5.60
CA PHE A 238 -7.67 -7.02 6.64
C PHE A 238 -8.41 -5.70 6.45
N LYS A 239 -8.32 -5.10 5.26
CA LYS A 239 -8.88 -3.78 4.95
C LYS A 239 -10.38 -3.68 5.27
N SER A 240 -11.15 -4.76 5.11
CA SER A 240 -12.57 -4.79 5.42
C SER A 240 -12.92 -4.68 6.91
N ILE A 241 -11.97 -4.96 7.79
CA ILE A 241 -12.15 -4.91 9.26
C ILE A 241 -11.21 -3.91 9.95
N LEU A 242 -10.28 -3.31 9.21
CA LEU A 242 -9.42 -2.20 9.66
C LEU A 242 -10.00 -0.88 9.13
N THR A 243 -11.22 -0.53 9.56
CA THR A 243 -11.92 0.68 9.10
C THR A 243 -12.84 1.23 10.20
N GLY A 244 -12.87 2.56 10.33
CA GLY A 244 -13.66 3.25 11.34
C GLY A 244 -13.20 2.95 12.77
N ASN A 245 -14.12 2.82 13.71
CA ASN A 245 -13.81 2.50 15.10
C ASN A 245 -13.57 1.00 15.26
N VAL A 246 -12.37 0.59 15.64
CA VAL A 246 -11.97 -0.81 15.78
C VAL A 246 -11.35 -1.10 17.14
N GLU A 247 -11.64 -2.26 17.71
CA GLU A 247 -10.92 -2.78 18.87
C GLU A 247 -9.66 -3.51 18.40
N LEU A 248 -8.50 -3.01 18.79
CA LEU A 248 -7.22 -3.68 18.61
C LEU A 248 -6.77 -4.32 19.92
N LYS A 249 -6.12 -5.47 19.81
CA LYS A 249 -5.49 -6.16 20.93
C LYS A 249 -4.04 -6.46 20.62
N ILE A 250 -3.16 -6.14 21.56
CA ILE A 250 -1.74 -6.50 21.56
C ILE A 250 -1.47 -7.52 22.65
N TYR A 251 -0.59 -8.49 22.35
CA TYR A 251 -0.18 -9.52 23.29
C TYR A 251 1.30 -9.83 23.15
N ALA A 252 1.96 -10.09 24.29
CA ALA A 252 3.31 -10.64 24.35
C ALA A 252 3.38 -11.65 25.50
N GLU A 253 3.82 -12.86 25.21
CA GLU A 253 3.91 -13.97 26.18
C GLU A 253 5.12 -13.83 27.11
N THR A 254 5.20 -12.71 27.81
CA THR A 254 6.28 -12.42 28.77
C THR A 254 5.93 -12.95 30.16
N TRP A 255 6.89 -13.55 30.84
CA TRP A 255 6.75 -14.12 32.18
C TRP A 255 7.57 -13.38 33.23
N VAL A 256 7.99 -12.16 32.93
CA VAL A 256 8.78 -11.31 33.80
C VAL A 256 8.18 -9.91 33.93
N ALA A 257 8.44 -9.26 35.05
CA ALA A 257 7.93 -7.92 35.34
C ALA A 257 8.54 -6.82 34.45
N SER A 258 9.72 -7.03 33.85
CA SER A 258 10.28 -6.11 32.86
C SER A 258 9.40 -6.00 31.62
N GLY A 259 9.13 -7.11 30.95
CA GLY A 259 8.25 -7.15 29.80
C GLY A 259 8.70 -6.24 28.65
N TRP A 260 7.73 -5.65 27.96
CA TRP A 260 7.93 -4.82 26.75
C TRP A 260 7.06 -3.57 26.80
N VAL A 261 7.54 -2.49 26.19
CA VAL A 261 6.74 -1.28 25.89
C VAL A 261 6.46 -1.24 24.40
N ILE A 262 5.19 -1.28 24.03
CA ILE A 262 4.75 -1.43 22.64
C ILE A 262 4.05 -0.15 22.20
N SER A 263 4.45 0.35 21.01
CA SER A 263 3.72 1.35 20.26
C SER A 263 3.35 0.79 18.90
N LEU A 264 2.16 1.17 18.40
CA LEU A 264 1.61 0.65 17.16
C LEU A 264 1.04 1.81 16.33
N GLU A 265 1.36 1.83 15.05
CA GLU A 265 0.82 2.79 14.10
C GLU A 265 0.49 2.15 12.75
N PHE A 266 -0.42 2.77 12.02
CA PHE A 266 -0.86 2.33 10.71
C PHE A 266 -0.71 3.45 9.69
N ASP A 267 -0.19 3.13 8.50
CA ASP A 267 -0.26 3.97 7.32
C ASP A 267 -1.30 3.40 6.36
N TYR A 268 -2.28 4.20 6.00
CA TYR A 268 -3.20 3.93 4.90
C TYR A 268 -2.69 4.67 3.68
N LEU A 269 -2.36 3.92 2.65
CA LEU A 269 -1.79 4.43 1.40
C LEU A 269 -2.90 4.53 0.35
N SER A 270 -3.15 5.74 -0.13
CA SER A 270 -4.13 5.94 -1.20
C SER A 270 -3.66 5.33 -2.51
N GLY A 271 -4.59 4.96 -3.37
CA GLY A 271 -4.30 4.39 -4.68
C GLY A 271 -5.49 3.60 -5.21
N THR A 272 -5.24 2.78 -6.21
CA THR A 272 -6.25 1.90 -6.80
C THR A 272 -6.21 0.54 -6.13
N PRO A 273 -7.24 0.17 -5.35
CA PRO A 273 -7.29 -1.15 -4.74
C PRO A 273 -7.37 -2.26 -5.80
N ASP A 274 -6.70 -3.40 -5.56
CA ASP A 274 -6.78 -4.58 -6.44
C ASP A 274 -8.22 -5.10 -6.61
N TYR A 275 -9.04 -4.94 -5.56
CA TYR A 275 -10.43 -5.39 -5.54
C TYR A 275 -11.35 -4.33 -4.93
N LYS A 276 -12.57 -4.24 -5.44
CA LYS A 276 -13.60 -3.34 -4.93
C LYS A 276 -14.13 -3.78 -3.55
N TYR A 277 -14.20 -5.09 -3.31
CA TYR A 277 -14.71 -5.69 -2.08
C TYR A 277 -13.70 -6.68 -1.53
N TYR A 278 -13.55 -6.68 -0.21
CA TYR A 278 -12.68 -7.58 0.55
C TYR A 278 -13.48 -8.25 1.65
N GLN A 279 -13.18 -9.52 1.87
CA GLN A 279 -13.68 -10.26 3.01
C GLN A 279 -12.55 -11.13 3.55
N VAL A 280 -12.35 -11.11 4.86
CA VAL A 280 -11.44 -12.01 5.55
C VAL A 280 -12.24 -12.95 6.44
N THR A 281 -11.90 -14.23 6.40
CA THR A 281 -12.58 -15.29 7.17
C THR A 281 -11.54 -16.19 7.80
N PRO A 282 -11.58 -16.46 9.12
CA PRO A 282 -10.67 -17.39 9.76
C PRO A 282 -10.99 -18.80 9.33
N VAL A 283 -10.00 -19.52 8.86
CA VAL A 283 -10.10 -20.94 8.48
C VAL A 283 -9.77 -21.82 9.67
N ILE A 284 -8.57 -21.63 10.23
CA ILE A 284 -8.15 -22.22 11.49
C ILE A 284 -7.90 -21.09 12.46
N GLN A 285 -8.60 -21.09 13.56
CA GLN A 285 -8.40 -20.14 14.63
C GLN A 285 -8.42 -20.89 15.95
N PHE A 286 -7.33 -20.80 16.70
CA PHE A 286 -7.26 -21.38 18.01
C PHE A 286 -7.97 -20.48 19.02
N ASN A 287 -9.04 -21.02 19.61
CA ASN A 287 -9.93 -20.30 20.50
C ASN A 287 -9.73 -20.69 21.97
N ARG A 288 -8.49 -20.77 22.42
CA ARG A 288 -8.19 -20.80 23.85
C ARG A 288 -8.02 -19.38 24.39
N ASN A 289 -8.11 -19.25 25.71
CA ASN A 289 -7.70 -18.00 26.41
C ASN A 289 -6.23 -17.65 26.16
N SER A 290 -5.41 -18.56 25.63
CA SER A 290 -4.09 -18.26 25.10
C SER A 290 -4.23 -17.70 23.70
N LEU A 291 -3.61 -16.56 23.44
CA LEU A 291 -3.53 -15.93 22.14
C LEU A 291 -2.43 -16.54 21.25
N SER A 292 -1.88 -17.67 21.66
CA SER A 292 -0.66 -18.27 21.12
C SER A 292 -0.84 -19.13 19.87
N GLY A 293 -2.04 -19.16 19.28
CA GLY A 293 -2.32 -19.92 18.06
C GLY A 293 -2.62 -21.41 18.31
N VAL A 294 -2.54 -22.23 17.27
CA VAL A 294 -2.77 -23.67 17.37
C VAL A 294 -1.54 -24.35 17.93
N PRO A 295 -1.58 -24.92 19.13
CA PRO A 295 -0.44 -25.64 19.69
C PRO A 295 -0.20 -26.93 18.91
N TYR A 296 1.05 -27.22 18.63
CA TYR A 296 1.50 -28.46 18.01
C TYR A 296 2.55 -29.13 18.88
N GLY A 297 2.33 -30.40 19.20
CA GLY A 297 3.16 -31.14 20.13
C GLY A 297 2.82 -30.84 21.58
N GLY A 298 3.01 -31.78 22.44
CA GLY A 298 2.86 -31.61 23.88
C GLY A 298 4.11 -31.07 24.52
N GLU A 299 3.95 -30.30 25.55
CA GLU A 299 5.02 -30.13 26.52
C GLU A 299 5.47 -31.51 26.99
N ASN A 300 6.77 -31.74 27.03
CA ASN A 300 7.39 -33.00 27.47
C ASN A 300 7.30 -34.20 26.49
N GLY A 301 7.26 -33.94 25.19
CA GLY A 301 7.49 -35.01 24.20
C GLY A 301 6.37 -36.03 24.04
N ASN A 302 5.23 -35.76 24.57
CA ASN A 302 4.24 -36.82 24.76
C ASN A 302 2.96 -36.63 24.01
N THR A 303 2.94 -35.86 22.89
CA THR A 303 1.70 -35.93 22.16
C THR A 303 1.83 -35.43 20.73
N GLN A 304 1.53 -36.31 19.81
CA GLN A 304 1.01 -35.93 18.52
C GLN A 304 -0.20 -35.01 18.72
N LEU A 305 -0.29 -33.97 17.93
CA LEU A 305 -1.48 -33.16 17.90
C LEU A 305 -2.65 -34.03 17.51
N ASP A 306 -3.67 -34.05 18.33
CA ASP A 306 -4.97 -34.63 17.96
C ASP A 306 -5.65 -33.64 16.97
N GLN A 307 -5.57 -33.96 15.69
CA GLN A 307 -6.14 -33.13 14.62
C GLN A 307 -7.66 -32.90 14.81
N VAL A 308 -8.36 -33.86 15.35
CA VAL A 308 -9.81 -33.73 15.61
C VAL A 308 -10.07 -32.67 16.69
N LYS A 309 -9.21 -32.62 17.69
CA LYS A 309 -9.33 -31.68 18.80
C LYS A 309 -9.15 -30.21 18.39
N PHE A 310 -8.37 -29.95 17.34
CA PHE A 310 -8.04 -28.59 16.90
C PHE A 310 -8.73 -28.20 15.59
N ASP A 311 -9.62 -29.04 15.06
CA ASP A 311 -10.42 -28.74 13.87
C ASP A 311 -9.56 -28.23 12.68
N LEU A 312 -8.54 -29.00 12.34
CA LEU A 312 -7.63 -28.67 11.23
C LEU A 312 -8.26 -28.95 9.85
N LYS A 313 -9.49 -29.40 9.81
CA LYS A 313 -10.29 -29.63 8.61
C LYS A 313 -11.48 -28.69 8.60
N LYS A 314 -11.74 -28.08 7.44
CA LYS A 314 -12.86 -27.16 7.28
C LYS A 314 -13.42 -27.18 5.88
N SER A 315 -14.75 -27.11 5.76
CA SER A 315 -15.41 -26.85 4.48
C SER A 315 -15.57 -25.34 4.31
N ILE A 316 -15.11 -24.80 3.18
CA ILE A 316 -15.15 -23.36 2.86
C ILE A 316 -16.01 -23.20 1.61
N THR A 317 -17.14 -22.52 1.73
CA THR A 317 -18.04 -22.24 0.60
C THR A 317 -17.95 -20.80 0.19
N PHE A 318 -17.73 -20.56 -1.09
CA PHE A 318 -17.64 -19.23 -1.70
C PHE A 318 -18.96 -18.86 -2.36
N GLY A 319 -19.41 -17.64 -2.13
CA GLY A 319 -20.60 -17.08 -2.78
C GLY A 319 -20.38 -16.74 -4.26
N PRO A 320 -21.44 -16.35 -4.98
CA PRO A 320 -21.39 -16.11 -6.43
C PRO A 320 -20.50 -14.92 -6.85
N ASN A 321 -20.22 -14.01 -5.93
CA ASN A 321 -19.48 -12.79 -6.21
C ASN A 321 -18.01 -12.84 -5.76
N ILE A 322 -17.54 -13.96 -5.21
CA ILE A 322 -16.16 -14.13 -4.75
C ILE A 322 -15.31 -14.66 -5.92
N LYS A 323 -14.66 -13.77 -6.64
CA LYS A 323 -13.90 -14.08 -7.86
C LYS A 323 -12.53 -14.70 -7.58
N SER A 324 -11.86 -14.25 -6.54
CA SER A 324 -10.55 -14.76 -6.17
C SER A 324 -10.44 -14.95 -4.66
N ALA A 325 -9.56 -15.85 -4.25
CA ALA A 325 -9.23 -16.10 -2.86
C ALA A 325 -7.76 -16.46 -2.70
N HIS A 326 -7.24 -16.24 -1.51
CA HIS A 326 -5.95 -16.78 -1.09
C HIS A 326 -6.00 -17.15 0.40
N PHE A 327 -5.15 -18.08 0.79
CA PHE A 327 -4.88 -18.31 2.20
C PHE A 327 -3.74 -17.40 2.65
N ARG A 328 -3.91 -16.80 3.81
CA ARG A 328 -2.86 -16.08 4.53
C ARG A 328 -2.52 -16.92 5.76
N THR A 329 -1.31 -17.48 5.79
CA THR A 329 -0.89 -18.44 6.81
C THR A 329 0.33 -17.89 7.57
N ILE A 330 0.26 -17.90 8.90
CA ILE A 330 1.36 -17.53 9.81
C ILE A 330 1.73 -18.77 10.60
N ILE A 331 2.97 -19.23 10.47
CA ILE A 331 3.47 -20.44 11.12
C ILE A 331 4.72 -20.09 11.93
N SER A 332 4.70 -20.42 13.21
CA SER A 332 5.87 -20.36 14.09
C SER A 332 5.81 -21.51 15.09
N GLY A 333 6.84 -22.32 15.14
CA GLY A 333 7.03 -23.26 16.22
C GLY A 333 7.54 -22.56 17.48
N TRP A 334 7.37 -23.17 18.65
CA TRP A 334 7.78 -22.56 19.91
C TRP A 334 8.22 -23.62 20.91
N GLY A 335 9.36 -23.38 21.59
CA GLY A 335 9.90 -24.25 22.59
C GLY A 335 10.63 -25.49 22.05
N HIS A 336 10.95 -26.39 22.96
CA HIS A 336 11.69 -27.61 22.68
C HIS A 336 10.78 -28.83 22.84
N ALA A 337 10.49 -29.49 21.74
CA ALA A 337 9.73 -30.75 21.74
C ALA A 337 10.62 -31.93 21.37
N THR A 338 10.35 -33.09 21.94
CA THR A 338 10.98 -34.37 21.59
C THR A 338 9.96 -35.28 20.92
N PRO A 339 10.44 -36.20 20.07
CA PRO A 339 11.82 -36.44 19.65
C PRO A 339 12.38 -35.29 18.80
N ALA A 340 13.71 -35.18 18.77
CA ALA A 340 14.43 -34.32 17.83
C ALA A 340 14.23 -34.81 16.38
N ASP A 341 14.56 -33.95 15.39
CA ASP A 341 14.62 -34.36 13.99
C ASP A 341 15.86 -35.23 13.70
N SER A 342 16.00 -35.71 12.46
CA SER A 342 17.14 -36.52 12.02
C SER A 342 18.50 -35.84 12.21
N ASP A 343 18.54 -34.53 12.28
CA ASP A 343 19.75 -33.72 12.47
C ASP A 343 19.99 -33.38 13.95
N GLY A 344 19.21 -33.95 14.86
CA GLY A 344 19.31 -33.76 16.31
C GLY A 344 18.73 -32.43 16.81
N ARG A 345 17.95 -31.70 15.98
CA ARG A 345 17.33 -30.44 16.41
C ARG A 345 16.07 -30.73 17.22
N ALA A 346 15.93 -30.09 18.35
CA ALA A 346 14.71 -30.14 19.15
C ALA A 346 13.53 -29.58 18.34
N CYS A 347 12.44 -30.34 18.26
CA CYS A 347 11.28 -29.93 17.49
C CYS A 347 10.46 -28.81 18.14
N ALA A 348 9.45 -28.33 17.44
CA ALA A 348 8.72 -27.10 17.61
C ALA A 348 9.48 -25.86 17.13
N GLU A 349 10.55 -25.44 17.79
CA GLU A 349 11.30 -24.23 17.41
C GLU A 349 12.35 -24.50 16.32
N TRP A 350 12.98 -25.68 16.31
CA TRP A 350 14.20 -25.94 15.54
C TRP A 350 14.04 -26.98 14.41
N CYS A 351 13.05 -27.87 14.45
CA CYS A 351 12.89 -28.87 13.43
C CYS A 351 12.42 -28.27 12.09
N TYR A 352 13.23 -28.47 11.04
CA TYR A 352 12.84 -28.07 9.69
C TYR A 352 11.86 -29.08 9.09
N ARG A 353 10.67 -28.60 8.78
CA ARG A 353 9.58 -29.45 8.30
C ARG A 353 8.78 -28.78 7.18
N THR A 354 8.10 -29.59 6.38
CA THR A 354 7.17 -29.09 5.38
C THR A 354 5.75 -29.27 5.87
N HIS A 355 5.05 -28.16 6.08
CA HIS A 355 3.63 -28.12 6.31
C HIS A 355 2.89 -28.08 4.99
N LYS A 356 1.70 -28.67 4.89
CA LYS A 356 0.91 -28.78 3.67
C LYS A 356 -0.50 -28.28 3.89
N ILE A 357 -1.05 -27.65 2.87
CA ILE A 357 -2.48 -27.38 2.78
C ILE A 357 -3.05 -28.30 1.70
N LYS A 358 -3.96 -29.16 2.11
CA LYS A 358 -4.73 -30.00 1.19
C LYS A 358 -6.06 -29.34 0.90
N ILE A 359 -6.44 -29.37 -0.37
CA ILE A 359 -7.76 -28.97 -0.85
C ILE A 359 -8.38 -30.18 -1.54
N ASN A 360 -9.56 -30.58 -1.09
CA ASN A 360 -10.26 -31.77 -1.60
C ASN A 360 -9.36 -33.02 -1.58
N ASN A 361 -8.63 -33.24 -0.49
CA ASN A 361 -7.66 -34.30 -0.26
C ASN A 361 -6.39 -34.27 -1.14
N VAL A 362 -6.18 -33.25 -1.94
CA VAL A 362 -4.96 -33.06 -2.77
C VAL A 362 -4.04 -32.05 -2.12
N ASN A 363 -2.74 -32.34 -2.02
CA ASN A 363 -1.74 -31.36 -1.57
C ASN A 363 -1.69 -30.20 -2.57
N LYS A 364 -2.26 -29.05 -2.21
CA LYS A 364 -2.33 -27.87 -3.08
C LYS A 364 -1.18 -26.89 -2.82
N PHE A 365 -0.85 -26.66 -1.54
CA PHE A 365 0.22 -25.76 -1.15
C PHE A 365 1.16 -26.42 -0.14
N SER A 366 2.42 -25.98 -0.11
CA SER A 366 3.45 -26.52 0.77
C SER A 366 4.34 -25.42 1.30
N HIS A 367 4.62 -25.45 2.60
CA HIS A 367 5.44 -24.48 3.29
C HIS A 367 6.60 -25.16 3.99
N TYR A 368 7.81 -25.00 3.45
CA TYR A 368 9.01 -25.46 4.14
C TYR A 368 9.36 -24.48 5.28
N MET A 369 9.40 -25.01 6.47
CA MET A 369 9.78 -24.31 7.70
C MET A 369 11.26 -24.54 7.96
N GLY A 370 12.09 -23.81 7.23
CA GLY A 370 13.55 -23.91 7.29
C GLY A 370 14.21 -22.57 7.63
N PRO A 371 15.52 -22.47 7.43
CA PRO A 371 16.29 -21.25 7.69
C PRO A 371 15.75 -20.06 6.90
N ILE A 372 15.71 -18.88 7.55
CA ILE A 372 15.32 -17.61 6.90
C ILE A 372 16.39 -16.53 7.04
N GLY A 373 17.56 -16.84 7.59
CA GLY A 373 18.71 -15.96 7.68
C GLY A 373 18.70 -15.10 8.96
N CYS A 374 18.48 -15.68 10.13
CA CYS A 374 18.45 -14.97 11.41
C CYS A 374 19.74 -14.15 11.67
N GLY A 375 20.90 -14.64 11.23
CA GLY A 375 22.18 -13.93 11.35
C GLY A 375 22.23 -12.59 10.59
N SER A 376 21.32 -12.35 9.64
CA SER A 376 21.17 -11.07 8.91
C SER A 376 20.10 -10.15 9.52
N ASN A 377 19.59 -10.47 10.71
CA ASN A 377 18.57 -9.68 11.39
C ASN A 377 19.08 -8.24 11.66
N PRO A 378 18.31 -7.19 11.28
CA PRO A 378 18.71 -5.80 11.54
C PRO A 378 18.81 -5.47 13.04
N ILE A 379 18.12 -6.24 13.92
CA ILE A 379 18.26 -6.13 15.37
C ILE A 379 19.39 -7.05 15.82
N SER A 380 20.63 -6.60 15.64
CA SER A 380 21.83 -7.43 15.81
C SER A 380 22.47 -7.36 17.20
N ASN A 381 21.97 -6.51 18.10
CA ASN A 381 22.52 -6.33 19.47
C ASN A 381 21.76 -7.13 20.55
N GLN A 382 21.07 -8.19 20.16
CA GLN A 382 20.32 -9.05 21.07
C GLN A 382 21.24 -9.81 22.01
N ALA A 383 20.83 -9.94 23.29
CA ALA A 383 21.65 -10.57 24.33
C ALA A 383 21.66 -12.11 24.29
N GLY A 384 20.66 -12.72 23.59
CA GLY A 384 20.46 -14.18 23.60
C GLY A 384 20.91 -14.88 22.32
N ASN A 385 20.47 -16.12 22.16
CA ASN A 385 20.82 -16.99 21.04
C ASN A 385 19.97 -16.69 19.80
N TRP A 386 20.16 -15.52 19.17
CA TRP A 386 19.34 -15.04 18.06
C TRP A 386 19.87 -15.40 16.65
N ILE A 387 21.19 -15.67 16.53
CA ILE A 387 21.86 -15.92 15.25
C ILE A 387 21.43 -17.24 14.58
N PRO A 388 21.32 -18.37 15.30
CA PRO A 388 20.89 -19.62 14.67
C PRO A 388 19.44 -19.52 14.15
N ASP A 389 19.25 -20.03 12.94
CA ASP A 389 17.94 -20.09 12.31
C ASP A 389 16.98 -21.00 13.06
N ARG A 390 15.74 -20.56 13.24
CA ARG A 390 14.61 -21.36 13.69
C ARG A 390 13.84 -21.91 12.50
N ALA A 391 12.84 -22.72 12.81
CA ALA A 391 11.94 -23.27 11.81
C ALA A 391 11.00 -22.21 11.24
N GLY A 392 11.55 -21.39 10.32
CA GLY A 392 10.83 -20.40 9.53
C GLY A 392 10.52 -19.08 10.23
N TRP A 393 11.23 -18.73 11.29
CA TRP A 393 11.11 -17.45 11.99
C TRP A 393 12.44 -17.06 12.69
N CYS A 394 12.56 -15.82 13.15
CA CYS A 394 13.74 -15.35 13.91
C CYS A 394 13.32 -14.44 15.07
N PRO A 395 14.07 -14.45 16.19
CA PRO A 395 13.88 -13.47 17.26
C PRO A 395 14.07 -12.04 16.77
N GLY A 396 13.20 -11.12 17.17
CA GLY A 396 13.24 -9.72 16.74
C GLY A 396 12.67 -9.45 15.35
N MET A 397 11.97 -10.41 14.73
CA MET A 397 11.38 -10.26 13.40
C MET A 397 9.88 -10.55 13.41
N VAL A 398 9.21 -10.02 12.39
CA VAL A 398 7.86 -10.46 12.02
C VAL A 398 7.95 -11.90 11.54
N VAL A 399 7.04 -12.74 12.00
CA VAL A 399 6.91 -14.11 11.47
C VAL A 399 6.42 -14.02 10.02
N PRO A 400 7.13 -14.61 9.06
CA PRO A 400 6.76 -14.53 7.65
C PRO A 400 5.33 -14.97 7.37
N VAL A 401 4.62 -14.15 6.61
CA VAL A 401 3.28 -14.48 6.10
C VAL A 401 3.43 -15.24 4.80
N ARG A 402 2.69 -16.34 4.68
CA ARG A 402 2.62 -17.16 3.46
C ARG A 402 1.29 -16.95 2.79
N ILE A 403 1.34 -16.55 1.52
CA ILE A 403 0.17 -16.25 0.70
C ILE A 403 0.02 -17.33 -0.37
N ASP A 404 -1.07 -18.07 -0.31
CA ASP A 404 -1.40 -19.15 -1.23
C ASP A 404 -2.59 -18.75 -2.09
N LYS A 405 -2.33 -18.27 -3.29
CA LYS A 405 -3.36 -17.81 -4.22
C LYS A 405 -3.98 -18.96 -4.99
N PHE A 406 -5.28 -18.86 -5.25
CA PHE A 406 -5.96 -19.73 -6.21
C PHE A 406 -5.86 -19.12 -7.61
N ASP A 407 -5.49 -19.94 -8.59
CA ASP A 407 -5.25 -19.51 -9.97
C ASP A 407 -6.54 -19.38 -10.79
N SER A 408 -7.67 -19.79 -10.23
CA SER A 408 -8.97 -19.83 -10.91
C SER A 408 -10.05 -19.12 -10.10
N ASP A 409 -11.13 -18.74 -10.78
CA ASP A 409 -12.35 -18.21 -10.17
C ASP A 409 -12.91 -19.24 -9.17
N VAL A 410 -13.12 -18.82 -7.92
CA VAL A 410 -13.64 -19.67 -6.83
C VAL A 410 -15.13 -19.45 -6.58
N SER A 411 -15.82 -18.61 -7.37
CA SER A 411 -17.24 -18.32 -7.17
C SER A 411 -18.09 -19.60 -7.21
N ASN A 412 -19.07 -19.66 -6.32
CA ASN A 412 -19.98 -20.83 -6.15
C ASN A 412 -19.29 -22.18 -5.88
N SER A 413 -18.02 -22.17 -5.46
CA SER A 413 -17.30 -23.40 -5.15
C SER A 413 -17.31 -23.71 -3.65
N THR A 414 -17.13 -25.00 -3.32
CA THR A 414 -16.89 -25.46 -1.97
C THR A 414 -15.58 -26.23 -1.94
N LEU A 415 -14.68 -25.81 -1.05
CA LEU A 415 -13.37 -26.42 -0.86
C LEU A 415 -13.31 -27.12 0.48
N ASN A 416 -12.87 -28.37 0.50
CA ASN A 416 -12.56 -29.09 1.72
C ASN A 416 -11.10 -28.85 2.06
N PHE A 417 -10.87 -27.96 3.02
CA PHE A 417 -9.56 -27.56 3.51
C PHE A 417 -9.09 -28.54 4.60
N GLU A 418 -7.81 -28.91 4.54
CA GLU A 418 -7.11 -29.63 5.61
C GLU A 418 -5.69 -29.04 5.75
N TYR A 419 -5.34 -28.61 6.95
CA TYR A 419 -3.96 -28.26 7.28
C TYR A 419 -3.25 -29.50 7.82
N TYR A 420 -2.17 -29.91 7.14
CA TYR A 420 -1.43 -31.13 7.42
C TYR A 420 0.04 -30.82 7.73
N PHE A 421 0.50 -31.28 8.83
CA PHE A 421 1.91 -31.33 9.18
C PHE A 421 2.28 -32.73 9.65
N HIS A 422 3.51 -33.14 9.38
CA HIS A 422 3.97 -34.45 9.78
C HIS A 422 3.93 -34.59 11.30
N PRO A 423 3.37 -35.69 11.83
CA PRO A 423 3.55 -36.05 13.23
C PRO A 423 5.05 -36.14 13.54
N LEU A 424 5.40 -35.82 14.76
CA LEU A 424 6.73 -36.11 15.28
C LEU A 424 6.87 -37.62 15.36
N HIS A 425 7.80 -38.24 14.67
CA HIS A 425 8.17 -39.66 14.76
C HIS A 425 9.49 -39.79 15.48
#